data_db4e05d298c91a303ccded7c59a66df7
#
_entry.id   db4e05d298c91a303ccded7c59a66df7
#
_cell.length_a   1.000
_cell.length_b   1.000
_cell.length_c   1.000
_cell.angle_alpha   90.00
_cell.angle_beta   90.00
_cell.angle_gamma   90.00
#
_symmetry.space_group_name_H-M   'P 1'
#
loop_
_entity.id
_entity.type
_entity.pdbx_description
1 polymer ?
#
loop_
_entity_poly.entity_id
_entity_poly.type
_entity_poly.pdbx_seq_one_letter_code
_entity_poly.pdbx_strand_id
1 'polypeptide(L)'
;MSPDDAADVLDELEEGHRDVLLSNLDRDDAEELRNLLAFDPDTAGGIMNTEIILLEQDITVDEAISLIRRGMEEDMEIPYYAYVVDEDDKLVGVFSLRDLMLSKPGTILRDSLHDQDVIAVRYDTSSEEVARRMSHYNFMAMPVGGDEGRLLGVATYDDILRPAPPCSAWWAPVRTRLWTRRGWSRCRYACRGSS
;
A
#
# COMPACT_ATOMS: atom_id res chain seq x y z
N MET A 1 13.16 2.40 -0.04
CA MET A 1 12.15 3.26 -0.68
C MET A 1 11.04 2.32 -1.09
N SER A 2 9.84 2.57 -0.62
CA SER A 2 8.71 1.69 -0.90
C SER A 2 8.39 1.62 -2.40
N PRO A 3 7.81 0.51 -2.91
CA PRO A 3 7.50 0.35 -4.34
C PRO A 3 6.56 1.42 -4.90
N ASP A 4 5.60 1.89 -4.11
CA ASP A 4 4.68 2.98 -4.48
C ASP A 4 5.42 4.32 -4.64
N ASP A 5 6.30 4.69 -3.72
CA ASP A 5 7.17 5.88 -3.85
C ASP A 5 8.08 5.79 -5.09
N ALA A 6 8.60 4.59 -5.39
CA ALA A 6 9.43 4.37 -6.57
C ALA A 6 8.62 4.49 -7.87
N ALA A 7 7.40 3.96 -7.90
CA ALA A 7 6.49 4.09 -9.03
C ALA A 7 6.10 5.56 -9.26
N ASP A 8 5.81 6.32 -8.21
CA ASP A 8 5.52 7.75 -8.29
C ASP A 8 6.66 8.54 -8.94
N VAL A 9 7.91 8.27 -8.53
CA VAL A 9 9.11 8.91 -9.13
C VAL A 9 9.28 8.53 -10.60
N LEU A 10 9.10 7.26 -10.94
CA LEU A 10 9.25 6.77 -12.32
C LEU A 10 8.18 7.36 -13.26
N ASP A 11 6.98 7.62 -12.74
CA ASP A 11 5.92 8.19 -13.56
C ASP A 11 6.16 9.67 -13.91
N GLU A 12 6.88 10.41 -13.08
CA GLU A 12 7.29 11.79 -13.38
C GLU A 12 8.35 11.88 -14.48
N LEU A 13 9.01 10.77 -14.84
CA LEU A 13 10.05 10.73 -15.86
C LEU A 13 9.48 10.57 -17.27
N GLU A 14 10.23 11.09 -18.26
CA GLU A 14 9.97 10.80 -19.68
C GLU A 14 10.14 9.28 -19.93
N GLU A 15 9.31 8.71 -20.83
CA GLU A 15 9.31 7.26 -21.14
C GLU A 15 10.70 6.67 -21.36
N GLY A 16 11.56 7.40 -22.13
CA GLY A 16 12.92 6.92 -22.41
C GLY A 16 13.82 6.82 -21.18
N HIS A 17 13.68 7.70 -20.20
CA HIS A 17 14.42 7.63 -18.93
C HIS A 17 13.85 6.56 -18.00
N ARG A 18 12.52 6.40 -17.98
CA ARG A 18 11.83 5.35 -17.23
C ARG A 18 12.30 3.96 -17.66
N ASP A 19 12.32 3.69 -18.96
CA ASP A 19 12.74 2.40 -19.51
C ASP A 19 14.20 2.07 -19.17
N VAL A 20 15.09 3.06 -19.20
CA VAL A 20 16.50 2.89 -18.83
C VAL A 20 16.62 2.54 -17.34
N LEU A 21 15.87 3.19 -16.47
CA LEU A 21 15.90 2.89 -15.03
C LEU A 21 15.34 1.51 -14.74
N LEU A 22 14.18 1.17 -15.31
CA LEU A 22 13.57 -0.16 -15.15
C LEU A 22 14.47 -1.29 -15.69
N SER A 23 15.29 -1.03 -16.71
CA SER A 23 16.22 -2.02 -17.24
C SER A 23 17.45 -2.27 -16.36
N ASN A 24 17.75 -1.36 -15.42
CA ASN A 24 18.87 -1.48 -14.48
C ASN A 24 18.46 -2.09 -13.12
N LEU A 25 17.15 -2.28 -12.88
CA LEU A 25 16.62 -2.96 -11.71
C LEU A 25 16.66 -4.48 -11.91
N ASP A 26 16.57 -5.20 -10.81
CA ASP A 26 16.36 -6.63 -10.85
C ASP A 26 15.01 -6.93 -11.53
N ARG A 27 14.92 -8.12 -12.13
CA ARG A 27 13.76 -8.46 -12.97
C ARG A 27 12.45 -8.40 -12.21
N ASP A 28 12.45 -8.89 -10.98
CA ASP A 28 11.27 -8.98 -10.13
C ASP A 28 10.81 -7.57 -9.71
N ASP A 29 11.72 -6.70 -9.27
CA ASP A 29 11.44 -5.31 -8.93
C ASP A 29 10.93 -4.51 -10.14
N ALA A 30 11.53 -4.73 -11.32
CA ALA A 30 11.10 -4.06 -12.54
C ALA A 30 9.70 -4.49 -12.99
N GLU A 31 9.31 -5.76 -12.76
CA GLU A 31 7.98 -6.26 -13.06
C GLU A 31 6.94 -5.71 -12.09
N GLU A 32 7.27 -5.65 -10.80
CA GLU A 32 6.43 -5.05 -9.77
C GLU A 32 6.14 -3.58 -10.05
N LEU A 33 7.16 -2.79 -10.33
CA LEU A 33 7.00 -1.37 -10.67
C LEU A 33 6.19 -1.15 -11.95
N ARG A 34 6.35 -2.00 -12.97
CA ARG A 34 5.51 -1.93 -14.17
C ARG A 34 4.04 -2.21 -13.86
N ASN A 35 3.77 -3.16 -12.97
CA ASN A 35 2.41 -3.47 -12.54
C ASN A 35 1.78 -2.30 -11.78
N LEU A 36 2.54 -1.64 -10.88
CA LEU A 36 2.07 -0.45 -10.17
C LEU A 36 1.82 0.73 -11.11
N LEU A 37 2.69 0.95 -12.09
CA LEU A 37 2.55 2.01 -13.09
C LEU A 37 1.33 1.81 -14.02
N ALA A 38 0.78 0.60 -14.09
CA ALA A 38 -0.41 0.31 -14.90
C ALA A 38 -1.71 0.79 -14.25
N PHE A 39 -1.73 1.05 -12.93
CA PHE A 39 -2.90 1.55 -12.23
C PHE A 39 -3.06 3.08 -12.39
N ASP A 40 -4.30 3.53 -12.36
CA ASP A 40 -4.59 4.96 -12.30
C ASP A 40 -4.15 5.53 -10.94
N PRO A 41 -3.36 6.62 -10.90
CA PRO A 41 -2.79 7.17 -9.66
C PRO A 41 -3.84 7.68 -8.65
N ASP A 42 -5.04 8.02 -9.13
CA ASP A 42 -6.12 8.50 -8.28
C ASP A 42 -6.99 7.35 -7.74
N THR A 43 -6.54 6.09 -7.88
CA THR A 43 -7.24 4.90 -7.40
C THR A 43 -6.48 4.19 -6.28
N ALA A 44 -7.15 3.25 -5.60
CA ALA A 44 -6.54 2.40 -4.58
C ALA A 44 -5.31 1.66 -5.09
N GLY A 45 -5.34 1.15 -6.33
CA GLY A 45 -4.21 0.48 -6.96
C GLY A 45 -3.01 1.40 -7.20
N GLY A 46 -3.27 2.68 -7.56
CA GLY A 46 -2.19 3.65 -7.78
C GLY A 46 -1.56 4.20 -6.49
N ILE A 47 -2.21 3.97 -5.33
CA ILE A 47 -1.71 4.46 -4.03
C ILE A 47 -1.30 3.33 -3.09
N MET A 48 -1.41 2.07 -3.51
CA MET A 48 -1.12 0.94 -2.65
C MET A 48 0.37 0.67 -2.57
N ASN A 49 0.79 0.23 -1.39
CA ASN A 49 2.09 -0.39 -1.17
C ASN A 49 1.94 -1.91 -1.32
N THR A 50 2.88 -2.55 -2.00
CA THR A 50 2.94 -4.00 -2.23
C THR A 50 3.88 -4.71 -1.26
N GLU A 51 4.74 -3.99 -0.56
CA GLU A 51 5.58 -4.54 0.51
C GLU A 51 4.76 -4.82 1.76
N ILE A 52 4.02 -5.91 1.76
CA ILE A 52 3.11 -6.30 2.84
C ILE A 52 3.46 -7.66 3.41
N ILE A 53 3.22 -7.85 4.70
CA ILE A 53 3.40 -9.15 5.35
C ILE A 53 2.14 -9.99 5.14
N LEU A 54 2.28 -11.02 4.31
CA LEU A 54 1.27 -12.05 4.10
C LEU A 54 1.53 -13.24 5.02
N LEU A 55 0.47 -13.71 5.66
CA LEU A 55 0.48 -14.87 6.55
C LEU A 55 -0.49 -15.91 6.00
N GLU A 56 -0.07 -17.15 5.93
CA GLU A 56 -0.95 -18.26 5.62
C GLU A 56 -1.89 -18.53 6.80
N GLN A 57 -3.15 -18.85 6.52
CA GLN A 57 -4.16 -19.06 7.56
C GLN A 57 -3.88 -20.27 8.48
N ASP A 58 -3.09 -21.24 8.01
CA ASP A 58 -2.83 -22.52 8.68
C ASP A 58 -1.58 -22.51 9.57
N ILE A 59 -0.87 -21.39 9.65
CA ILE A 59 0.28 -21.23 10.56
C ILE A 59 -0.16 -20.86 11.96
N THR A 60 0.72 -21.09 12.93
CA THR A 60 0.49 -20.70 14.32
C THR A 60 0.83 -19.24 14.57
N VAL A 61 0.27 -18.66 15.63
CA VAL A 61 0.62 -17.29 16.08
C VAL A 61 2.11 -17.11 16.30
N ASP A 62 2.81 -18.13 16.86
CA ASP A 62 4.26 -18.04 17.10
C ASP A 62 5.06 -18.00 15.79
N GLU A 63 4.66 -18.77 14.80
CA GLU A 63 5.23 -18.75 13.45
C GLU A 63 4.99 -17.40 12.78
N ALA A 64 3.76 -16.89 12.87
CA ALA A 64 3.39 -15.57 12.35
C ALA A 64 4.26 -14.45 12.94
N ILE A 65 4.41 -14.42 14.26
CA ILE A 65 5.27 -13.45 14.95
C ILE A 65 6.74 -13.60 14.50
N SER A 66 7.19 -14.82 14.27
CA SER A 66 8.56 -15.09 13.82
C SER A 66 8.79 -14.63 12.38
N LEU A 67 7.79 -14.77 11.51
CA LEU A 67 7.80 -14.26 10.13
C LEU A 67 7.86 -12.73 10.12
N ILE A 68 6.99 -12.07 10.90
CA ILE A 68 6.97 -10.62 11.02
C ILE A 68 8.32 -10.08 11.49
N ARG A 69 8.93 -10.70 12.51
CA ARG A 69 10.25 -10.28 13.01
C ARG A 69 11.34 -10.40 11.95
N ARG A 70 11.33 -11.45 11.14
CA ARG A 70 12.30 -11.61 10.04
C ARG A 70 12.11 -10.55 8.96
N GLY A 71 10.87 -10.27 8.56
CA GLY A 71 10.60 -9.18 7.60
C GLY A 71 11.10 -7.82 8.10
N MET A 72 10.96 -7.54 9.39
CA MET A 72 11.48 -6.30 10.00
C MET A 72 13.02 -6.20 10.03
N GLU A 73 13.73 -7.33 10.02
CA GLU A 73 15.21 -7.37 9.93
C GLU A 73 15.71 -7.05 8.50
N GLU A 74 14.85 -7.15 7.50
CA GLU A 74 15.10 -6.87 6.08
C GLU A 74 14.73 -5.42 5.65
N ASP A 75 14.71 -4.47 6.60
CA ASP A 75 14.38 -3.06 6.40
C ASP A 75 12.93 -2.77 5.94
N MET A 76 12.00 -3.73 6.11
CA MET A 76 10.58 -3.46 5.89
C MET A 76 10.04 -2.47 6.92
N GLU A 77 9.19 -1.56 6.50
CA GLU A 77 8.46 -0.69 7.42
C GLU A 77 7.63 -1.49 8.43
N ILE A 78 7.51 -1.00 9.67
CA ILE A 78 6.73 -1.69 10.71
C ILE A 78 5.26 -1.69 10.28
N PRO A 79 4.68 -2.85 9.96
CA PRO A 79 3.32 -2.90 9.48
C PRO A 79 2.33 -2.63 10.63
N TYR A 80 1.26 -1.90 10.35
CA TYR A 80 0.15 -1.74 11.31
C TYR A 80 -0.62 -3.04 11.49
N TYR A 81 -0.73 -3.82 10.41
CA TYR A 81 -1.52 -5.05 10.30
C TYR A 81 -0.74 -6.14 9.58
N ALA A 82 -1.06 -7.39 9.93
CA ALA A 82 -0.68 -8.57 9.18
C ALA A 82 -1.93 -9.12 8.47
N TYR A 83 -1.76 -9.49 7.22
CA TYR A 83 -2.86 -9.92 6.35
C TYR A 83 -2.79 -11.43 6.18
N VAL A 84 -3.92 -12.10 6.46
CA VAL A 84 -4.03 -13.55 6.38
C VAL A 84 -4.71 -13.92 5.08
N VAL A 85 -4.09 -14.81 4.33
CA VAL A 85 -4.58 -15.30 3.04
C VAL A 85 -4.80 -16.82 3.07
N ASP A 86 -5.66 -17.28 2.18
CA ASP A 86 -5.85 -18.70 1.92
C ASP A 86 -4.88 -19.23 0.84
N GLU A 87 -5.04 -20.50 0.44
CA GLU A 87 -4.23 -21.18 -0.57
C GLU A 87 -4.33 -20.53 -1.98
N ASP A 88 -5.36 -19.72 -2.23
CA ASP A 88 -5.61 -19.00 -3.48
C ASP A 88 -5.18 -17.50 -3.41
N ASP A 89 -4.42 -17.09 -2.38
CA ASP A 89 -4.02 -15.71 -2.07
C ASP A 89 -5.20 -14.76 -1.79
N LYS A 90 -6.36 -15.29 -1.44
CA LYS A 90 -7.51 -14.48 -1.06
C LYS A 90 -7.41 -14.03 0.38
N LEU A 91 -7.72 -12.77 0.62
CA LEU A 91 -7.71 -12.20 1.94
C LEU A 91 -8.84 -12.79 2.80
N VAL A 92 -8.48 -13.55 3.83
CA VAL A 92 -9.41 -14.20 4.77
C VAL A 92 -9.44 -13.54 6.15
N GLY A 93 -8.44 -12.72 6.47
CA GLY A 93 -8.41 -12.03 7.75
C GLY A 93 -7.34 -10.95 7.86
N VAL A 94 -7.49 -10.11 8.87
CA VAL A 94 -6.54 -9.04 9.20
C VAL A 94 -6.30 -9.06 10.69
N PHE A 95 -5.05 -9.14 11.10
CA PHE A 95 -4.64 -9.01 12.50
C PHE A 95 -3.88 -7.71 12.70
N SER A 96 -4.22 -6.96 13.76
CA SER A 96 -3.28 -5.98 14.26
C SER A 96 -2.08 -6.67 14.93
N LEU A 97 -0.91 -6.04 14.90
CA LEU A 97 0.26 -6.58 15.64
C LEU A 97 -0.07 -6.75 17.13
N ARG A 98 -0.90 -5.89 17.69
CA ARG A 98 -1.37 -5.98 19.07
C ARG A 98 -2.16 -7.26 19.31
N ASP A 99 -3.09 -7.61 18.41
CA ASP A 99 -3.94 -8.79 18.55
C ASP A 99 -3.11 -10.07 18.45
N LEU A 100 -2.13 -10.11 17.53
CA LEU A 100 -1.17 -11.22 17.46
C LEU A 100 -0.37 -11.38 18.75
N MET A 101 0.13 -10.28 19.34
CA MET A 101 0.88 -10.34 20.59
C MET A 101 0.04 -10.76 21.80
N LEU A 102 -1.26 -10.53 21.79
CA LEU A 102 -2.17 -10.90 22.85
C LEU A 102 -2.79 -12.29 22.64
N SER A 103 -2.64 -12.87 21.45
CA SER A 103 -3.14 -14.20 21.11
C SER A 103 -2.36 -15.29 21.86
N LYS A 104 -3.02 -16.41 22.09
CA LYS A 104 -2.38 -17.54 22.79
C LYS A 104 -1.34 -18.21 21.87
N PRO A 105 -0.14 -18.48 22.36
CA PRO A 105 0.86 -19.28 21.64
C PRO A 105 0.28 -20.62 21.18
N GLY A 106 0.71 -21.07 19.99
CA GLY A 106 0.29 -22.35 19.41
C GLY A 106 -1.12 -22.38 18.84
N THR A 107 -1.87 -21.27 18.88
CA THR A 107 -3.17 -21.17 18.21
C THR A 107 -2.96 -20.98 16.72
N ILE A 108 -3.72 -21.67 15.87
CA ILE A 108 -3.69 -21.49 14.42
C ILE A 108 -4.42 -20.19 14.06
N LEU A 109 -3.90 -19.42 13.12
CA LEU A 109 -4.45 -18.10 12.78
C LEU A 109 -5.93 -18.19 12.39
N ARG A 110 -6.33 -19.14 11.55
CA ARG A 110 -7.73 -19.32 11.13
C ARG A 110 -8.68 -19.51 12.30
N ASP A 111 -8.25 -20.15 13.41
CA ASP A 111 -9.08 -20.39 14.59
C ASP A 111 -9.29 -19.12 15.42
N SER A 112 -8.43 -18.11 15.19
CA SER A 112 -8.49 -16.78 15.81
C SER A 112 -9.17 -15.74 14.92
N LEU A 113 -9.42 -16.06 13.64
CA LEU A 113 -10.22 -15.23 12.76
C LEU A 113 -11.68 -15.31 13.24
N HIS A 114 -12.17 -14.24 13.79
CA HIS A 114 -13.59 -14.13 14.12
C HIS A 114 -14.35 -13.96 12.81
N ASP A 115 -15.63 -14.36 12.77
CA ASP A 115 -16.56 -14.17 11.63
C ASP A 115 -16.80 -12.67 11.34
N GLN A 116 -15.73 -11.90 11.17
CA GLN A 116 -15.80 -10.51 10.79
C GLN A 116 -15.56 -10.42 9.29
N ASP A 117 -16.50 -9.81 8.59
CA ASP A 117 -16.33 -9.48 7.19
C ASP A 117 -15.04 -8.66 7.02
N VAL A 118 -14.10 -9.16 6.24
CA VAL A 118 -12.87 -8.44 5.93
C VAL A 118 -13.22 -7.24 5.06
N ILE A 119 -12.94 -6.05 5.57
CA ILE A 119 -13.17 -4.81 4.83
C ILE A 119 -11.98 -4.54 3.94
N ALA A 120 -12.17 -4.67 2.64
CA ALA A 120 -11.20 -4.38 1.60
C ALA A 120 -11.82 -3.45 0.55
N VAL A 121 -11.00 -2.81 -0.26
CA VAL A 121 -11.41 -2.02 -1.43
C VAL A 121 -10.86 -2.64 -2.70
N ARG A 122 -11.52 -2.42 -3.82
CA ARG A 122 -11.00 -2.83 -5.13
C ARG A 122 -9.93 -1.84 -5.57
N TYR A 123 -9.00 -2.32 -6.40
CA TYR A 123 -7.90 -1.52 -6.97
C TYR A 123 -8.38 -0.29 -7.76
N ASP A 124 -9.59 -0.35 -8.36
CA ASP A 124 -10.20 0.73 -9.14
C ASP A 124 -11.02 1.74 -8.29
N THR A 125 -11.09 1.54 -6.98
CA THR A 125 -11.76 2.45 -6.05
C THR A 125 -10.98 3.78 -5.97
N SER A 126 -11.70 4.91 -6.05
CA SER A 126 -11.04 6.22 -5.96
C SER A 126 -10.36 6.44 -4.60
N SER A 127 -9.22 7.11 -4.60
CA SER A 127 -8.46 7.45 -3.38
C SER A 127 -9.30 8.23 -2.36
N GLU A 128 -10.24 9.06 -2.82
CA GLU A 128 -11.18 9.79 -1.96
C GLU A 128 -12.16 8.85 -1.23
N GLU A 129 -12.65 7.82 -1.93
CA GLU A 129 -13.53 6.81 -1.33
C GLU A 129 -12.76 5.94 -0.33
N VAL A 130 -11.50 5.58 -0.65
CA VAL A 130 -10.61 4.87 0.29
C VAL A 130 -10.42 5.70 1.55
N ALA A 131 -10.09 7.00 1.42
CA ALA A 131 -9.94 7.94 2.54
C ALA A 131 -11.19 7.99 3.42
N ARG A 132 -12.36 8.06 2.78
CA ARG A 132 -13.65 8.11 3.48
C ARG A 132 -13.91 6.83 4.28
N ARG A 133 -13.65 5.66 3.71
CA ARG A 133 -13.81 4.36 4.39
C ARG A 133 -12.82 4.22 5.53
N MET A 134 -11.54 4.55 5.33
CA MET A 134 -10.55 4.51 6.40
C MET A 134 -10.93 5.41 7.57
N SER A 135 -11.39 6.63 7.28
CA SER A 135 -11.88 7.55 8.31
C SER A 135 -13.12 7.01 9.03
N HIS A 136 -14.05 6.36 8.32
CA HIS A 136 -15.27 5.81 8.89
C HIS A 136 -14.98 4.63 9.85
N TYR A 137 -14.06 3.75 9.47
CA TYR A 137 -13.70 2.56 10.25
C TYR A 137 -12.52 2.80 11.20
N ASN A 138 -11.91 3.98 11.16
CA ASN A 138 -10.71 4.31 11.96
C ASN A 138 -9.51 3.40 11.63
N PHE A 139 -9.36 3.04 10.37
CA PHE A 139 -8.27 2.19 9.90
C PHE A 139 -7.02 2.99 9.55
N MET A 140 -5.85 2.47 9.93
CA MET A 140 -4.54 3.03 9.58
C MET A 140 -4.05 2.53 8.22
N ALA A 141 -4.58 1.40 7.76
CA ALA A 141 -4.29 0.82 6.46
C ALA A 141 -5.51 0.07 5.93
N MET A 142 -5.74 0.09 4.61
CA MET A 142 -6.88 -0.51 3.93
C MET A 142 -6.39 -1.53 2.91
N PRO A 143 -6.78 -2.81 3.02
CA PRO A 143 -6.45 -3.81 2.02
C PRO A 143 -7.03 -3.45 0.65
N VAL A 144 -6.22 -3.63 -0.39
CA VAL A 144 -6.61 -3.44 -1.79
C VAL A 144 -6.66 -4.79 -2.47
N GLY A 145 -7.86 -5.17 -2.90
CA GLY A 145 -8.12 -6.43 -3.57
C GLY A 145 -8.25 -6.28 -5.09
N GLY A 146 -7.81 -7.33 -5.78
CA GLY A 146 -8.05 -7.53 -7.20
C GLY A 146 -9.40 -8.16 -7.49
N ASP A 147 -9.56 -8.59 -8.74
CA ASP A 147 -10.65 -9.46 -9.13
C ASP A 147 -10.54 -10.79 -8.37
N GLU A 148 -11.65 -11.40 -7.98
CA GLU A 148 -11.70 -12.64 -7.19
C GLU A 148 -11.29 -12.53 -5.71
N GLY A 149 -11.02 -11.33 -5.19
CA GLY A 149 -10.70 -11.12 -3.76
C GLY A 149 -9.23 -11.39 -3.38
N ARG A 150 -8.35 -11.54 -4.36
CA ARG A 150 -6.89 -11.60 -4.13
C ARG A 150 -6.39 -10.30 -3.55
N LEU A 151 -5.52 -10.38 -2.56
CA LEU A 151 -4.85 -9.21 -2.00
C LEU A 151 -3.74 -8.75 -2.95
N LEU A 152 -3.81 -7.50 -3.40
CA LEU A 152 -2.82 -6.87 -4.28
C LEU A 152 -1.83 -6.00 -3.52
N GLY A 153 -2.30 -5.35 -2.46
CA GLY A 153 -1.52 -4.41 -1.69
C GLY A 153 -2.33 -3.76 -0.59
N VAL A 154 -1.81 -2.70 -0.03
CA VAL A 154 -2.42 -1.97 1.09
C VAL A 154 -2.26 -0.48 0.88
N ALA A 155 -3.35 0.27 0.97
CA ALA A 155 -3.31 1.73 0.99
C ALA A 155 -3.18 2.22 2.44
N THR A 156 -2.14 2.99 2.75
CA THR A 156 -1.89 3.49 4.10
C THR A 156 -2.51 4.87 4.33
N TYR A 157 -2.74 5.21 5.59
CA TYR A 157 -3.40 6.47 5.96
C TYR A 157 -2.56 7.69 5.64
N ASP A 158 -1.25 7.61 5.78
CA ASP A 158 -0.30 8.68 5.49
C ASP A 158 -0.22 9.00 3.99
N ASP A 159 -0.28 8.00 3.10
CA ASP A 159 -0.31 8.21 1.65
C ASP A 159 -1.57 8.92 1.20
N ILE A 160 -2.70 8.57 1.79
CA ILE A 160 -3.99 9.18 1.47
C ILE A 160 -4.09 10.62 1.98
N LEU A 161 -3.56 10.90 3.17
CA LEU A 161 -3.65 12.20 3.82
C LEU A 161 -2.54 13.18 3.46
N ARG A 162 -1.55 12.78 2.68
CA ARG A 162 -0.56 13.73 2.19
C ARG A 162 -1.27 14.85 1.41
N PRO A 163 -1.43 16.05 1.98
CA PRO A 163 -2.03 17.14 1.24
C PRO A 163 -1.13 17.46 0.07
N ALA A 164 -1.72 17.61 -1.13
CA ALA A 164 -1.01 18.16 -2.26
C ALA A 164 -0.36 19.49 -1.82
N PRO A 165 0.94 19.69 -1.97
CA PRO A 165 1.57 20.92 -1.59
C PRO A 165 1.01 22.07 -2.44
N PRO A 166 0.89 23.28 -1.87
CA PRO A 166 0.34 24.43 -2.60
C PRO A 166 1.22 24.76 -3.80
N CYS A 167 0.61 25.19 -4.91
CA CYS A 167 1.31 25.56 -6.15
C CYS A 167 2.47 26.58 -5.92
N SER A 168 2.42 27.36 -4.85
CA SER A 168 3.48 28.30 -4.45
C SER A 168 4.75 27.62 -3.91
N ALA A 169 4.73 26.33 -3.64
CA ALA A 169 5.90 25.60 -3.12
C ALA A 169 6.91 25.18 -4.20
N TRP A 170 6.60 25.38 -5.49
CA TRP A 170 7.45 25.03 -6.63
C TRP A 170 8.80 25.73 -6.68
N TRP A 171 8.93 26.89 -6.05
CA TRP A 171 10.17 27.65 -5.99
C TRP A 171 10.96 27.48 -4.68
N ALA A 172 10.46 26.71 -3.73
CA ALA A 172 11.19 26.43 -2.50
C ALA A 172 12.41 25.55 -2.81
N PRO A 173 13.62 25.91 -2.32
CA PRO A 173 14.82 25.13 -2.59
C PRO A 173 14.63 23.70 -2.09
N VAL A 174 14.97 22.75 -2.96
CA VAL A 174 14.86 21.30 -2.75
C VAL A 174 15.61 20.87 -1.49
N ARG A 175 14.97 20.98 -0.35
CA ARG A 175 15.35 20.28 0.86
C ARG A 175 14.16 19.44 1.29
N THR A 176 14.21 18.16 0.94
CA THR A 176 13.35 17.12 1.47
C THR A 176 11.85 17.31 1.20
N ARG A 177 11.38 16.90 0.02
CA ARG A 177 10.05 16.30 -0.13
C ARG A 177 9.94 15.64 -1.50
N LEU A 178 9.89 14.35 -1.49
CA LEU A 178 9.37 13.57 -2.61
C LEU A 178 7.91 14.00 -2.82
N TRP A 179 7.63 14.58 -3.96
CA TRP A 179 6.29 14.93 -4.38
C TRP A 179 5.63 13.70 -4.95
N THR A 180 4.56 13.23 -4.36
CA THR A 180 3.78 12.16 -4.96
C THR A 180 3.00 12.69 -6.17
N ARG A 181 2.76 11.84 -7.15
CA ARG A 181 1.97 12.11 -8.35
C ARG A 181 0.60 12.72 -8.03
N ARG A 182 0.00 12.34 -6.91
CA ARG A 182 -1.26 12.88 -6.40
C ARG A 182 -1.22 14.37 -6.12
N GLY A 183 -0.10 14.88 -5.64
CA GLY A 183 0.10 16.30 -5.47
C GLY A 183 0.08 17.09 -6.78
N TRP A 184 0.57 16.48 -7.84
CA TRP A 184 0.65 17.08 -9.15
C TRP A 184 -0.71 17.21 -9.85
N SER A 185 -1.54 16.18 -9.84
CA SER A 185 -2.85 16.22 -10.49
C SER A 185 -3.76 17.26 -9.83
N ARG A 186 -3.76 17.34 -8.51
CA ARG A 186 -4.55 18.35 -7.77
C ARG A 186 -4.04 19.78 -8.00
N CYS A 187 -2.72 19.97 -8.14
CA CYS A 187 -2.16 21.28 -8.43
C CYS A 187 -2.56 21.81 -9.83
N ARG A 188 -2.62 20.90 -10.83
CA ARG A 188 -3.08 21.26 -12.19
C ARG A 188 -4.52 21.78 -12.21
N TYR A 189 -5.40 21.19 -11.42
CA TYR A 189 -6.79 21.64 -11.34
C TYR A 189 -6.94 22.96 -10.58
N ALA A 190 -6.20 23.15 -9.51
CA ALA A 190 -6.24 24.40 -8.72
C ALA A 190 -5.72 25.62 -9.49
N CYS A 191 -4.71 25.45 -10.36
CA CYS A 191 -4.17 26.55 -11.17
C CYS A 191 -5.03 26.93 -12.39
N ARG A 192 -5.96 26.07 -12.83
CA ARG A 192 -6.86 26.38 -13.96
C ARG A 192 -8.08 27.21 -13.57
N GLY A 193 -8.38 27.34 -12.29
CA GLY A 193 -9.55 28.08 -11.77
C GLY A 193 -9.27 29.55 -11.43
N SER A 194 -8.08 30.08 -11.70
CA SER A 194 -7.70 31.46 -11.41
C SER A 194 -7.38 32.22 -12.71
N SER A 195 -8.38 32.35 -13.57
CA SER A 195 -8.36 33.28 -14.74
C SER A 195 -9.58 34.16 -14.70
#